data_b9f02bda49ccc30818dab3bc6639147f
#
_entry.id   b9f02bda49ccc30818dab3bc6639147f
#
_cell.length_a   1.000
_cell.length_b   1.000
_cell.length_c   1.000
_cell.angle_alpha   90.00
_cell.angle_beta   90.00
_cell.angle_gamma   90.00
#
_symmetry.space_group_name_H-M   'P 1'
#
loop_
_entity.id
_entity.type
_entity.pdbx_description
1 polymer ?
#
loop_
_entity_poly.entity_id
_entity_poly.type
_entity_poly.pdbx_seq_one_letter_code
_entity_poly.pdbx_strand_id
1 'polypeptide(L)'
;VDDSLTPAVSGMHEVGDCLIVAVAGGLDEDGLTRLKREILAQLETSRARGVLINVSAVPILSAYGFSILLETVRAVGMMGAPAVLVGIRPGVAAALVELDIDLSGILTAVTTEDAFELIRPADAPDEDDTLNQSETDDTDSGDTDPANTGENDDGPL
;
A
#
# COMPACT_ATOMS: atom_id res chain seq x y z
N VAL A 1 -19.50 32.60 10.97
CA VAL A 1 -18.14 32.04 11.10
C VAL A 1 -18.22 30.63 10.62
N ASP A 2 -17.73 30.43 9.40
CA ASP A 2 -17.74 29.12 8.74
C ASP A 2 -16.75 28.18 9.40
N ASP A 3 -17.22 27.34 10.28
CA ASP A 3 -16.49 26.20 10.84
C ASP A 3 -16.46 25.00 9.88
N SER A 4 -16.94 25.18 8.67
CA SER A 4 -17.04 24.12 7.66
C SER A 4 -15.77 23.91 6.83
N LEU A 5 -14.66 24.57 7.17
CA LEU A 5 -13.43 24.53 6.38
C LEU A 5 -12.25 23.82 7.05
N THR A 6 -12.46 23.15 8.18
CA THR A 6 -11.42 22.26 8.68
C THR A 6 -11.52 20.94 7.92
N PRO A 7 -10.55 20.61 7.07
CA PRO A 7 -10.59 19.32 6.38
C PRO A 7 -10.63 18.19 7.41
N ALA A 8 -11.53 17.26 7.22
CA ALA A 8 -11.63 16.08 8.08
C ALA A 8 -10.39 15.20 8.02
N VAL A 9 -9.56 15.39 6.98
CA VAL A 9 -8.30 14.69 6.77
C VAL A 9 -7.14 15.67 6.71
N SER A 10 -6.00 15.27 7.23
CA SER A 10 -4.74 15.98 7.00
C SER A 10 -4.26 15.86 5.56
N GLY A 11 -4.67 14.81 4.88
CA GLY A 11 -4.38 14.56 3.48
C GLY A 11 -5.03 13.27 2.99
N MET A 12 -5.48 13.31 1.75
CA MET A 12 -5.95 12.16 1.02
C MET A 12 -5.32 12.19 -0.36
N HIS A 13 -4.62 11.14 -0.75
CA HIS A 13 -3.95 11.06 -2.05
C HIS A 13 -3.82 9.61 -2.51
N GLU A 14 -3.68 9.45 -3.80
CA GLU A 14 -3.46 8.14 -4.40
C GLU A 14 -1.96 7.90 -4.61
N VAL A 15 -1.52 6.71 -4.25
CA VAL A 15 -0.17 6.22 -4.53
C VAL A 15 -0.31 4.84 -5.17
N GLY A 16 0.02 4.76 -6.45
CA GLY A 16 -0.24 3.55 -7.23
C GLY A 16 -1.73 3.22 -7.23
N ASP A 17 -2.07 2.01 -6.82
CA ASP A 17 -3.44 1.51 -6.72
C ASP A 17 -4.04 1.68 -5.31
N CYS A 18 -3.43 2.49 -4.45
CA CYS A 18 -3.86 2.68 -3.08
C CYS A 18 -4.27 4.12 -2.80
N LEU A 19 -5.37 4.28 -2.10
CA LEU A 19 -5.80 5.54 -1.52
C LEU A 19 -5.23 5.67 -0.11
N ILE A 20 -4.38 6.64 0.12
CA ILE A 20 -3.81 6.91 1.44
C ILE A 20 -4.58 8.05 2.09
N VAL A 21 -5.04 7.79 3.30
CA VAL A 21 -5.83 8.73 4.09
C VAL A 21 -5.10 8.97 5.41
N ALA A 22 -4.66 10.19 5.64
CA ALA A 22 -4.09 10.61 6.91
C ALA A 22 -5.16 11.27 7.77
N VAL A 23 -5.50 10.65 8.88
CA VAL A 23 -6.51 11.15 9.82
C VAL A 23 -5.89 12.22 10.71
N ALA A 24 -6.49 13.40 10.74
CA ALA A 24 -6.03 14.49 11.59
C ALA A 24 -6.22 14.17 13.07
N GLY A 25 -5.28 14.57 13.89
CA GLY A 25 -5.44 14.52 15.34
C GLY A 25 -6.52 15.51 15.81
N GLY A 26 -7.33 15.10 16.79
CA GLY A 26 -8.39 15.94 17.34
C GLY A 26 -9.70 15.96 16.55
N LEU A 27 -9.88 15.09 15.58
CA LEU A 27 -11.18 14.90 14.95
C LEU A 27 -12.21 14.42 15.96
N ASP A 28 -13.33 15.11 15.98
CA ASP A 28 -14.52 14.68 16.70
C ASP A 28 -15.33 13.65 15.89
N GLU A 29 -16.42 13.20 16.45
CA GLU A 29 -17.29 12.19 15.84
C GLU A 29 -17.92 12.66 14.52
N ASP A 30 -18.27 13.94 14.43
CA ASP A 30 -18.80 14.55 13.21
C ASP A 30 -17.72 14.63 12.12
N GLY A 31 -16.48 14.93 12.51
CA GLY A 31 -15.32 14.92 11.64
C GLY A 31 -15.03 13.52 11.07
N LEU A 32 -15.10 12.49 11.93
CA LEU A 32 -14.92 11.10 11.51
C LEU A 32 -16.05 10.64 10.57
N THR A 33 -17.29 11.07 10.84
CA THR A 33 -18.42 10.76 9.95
C THR A 33 -18.29 11.43 8.56
N ARG A 34 -17.77 12.66 8.54
CA ARG A 34 -17.44 13.33 7.28
C ARG A 34 -16.31 12.62 6.54
N LEU A 35 -15.27 12.26 7.27
CA LEU A 35 -14.14 11.50 6.73
C LEU A 35 -14.61 10.20 6.06
N LYS A 36 -15.47 9.44 6.71
CA LYS A 36 -16.06 8.23 6.13
C LYS A 36 -16.70 8.52 4.77
N ARG A 37 -17.54 9.57 4.68
CA ARG A 37 -18.17 9.96 3.42
C ARG A 37 -17.20 10.38 2.35
N GLU A 38 -16.15 11.12 2.72
CA GLU A 38 -15.10 11.55 1.80
C GLU A 38 -14.31 10.37 1.25
N ILE A 39 -13.94 9.40 2.10
CA ILE A 39 -13.24 8.19 1.68
C ILE A 39 -14.08 7.39 0.68
N LEU A 40 -15.35 7.15 0.98
CA LEU A 40 -16.23 6.38 0.12
C LEU A 40 -16.48 7.09 -1.21
N ALA A 41 -16.66 8.41 -1.20
CA ALA A 41 -16.83 9.21 -2.41
C ALA A 41 -15.55 9.20 -3.28
N GLN A 42 -14.40 9.35 -2.65
CA GLN A 42 -13.11 9.30 -3.37
C GLN A 42 -12.86 7.91 -3.96
N LEU A 43 -13.15 6.86 -3.22
CA LEU A 43 -12.99 5.49 -3.68
C LEU A 43 -13.88 5.17 -4.89
N GLU A 44 -15.11 5.70 -4.91
CA GLU A 44 -16.03 5.53 -6.03
C GLU A 44 -15.51 6.11 -7.35
N THR A 45 -14.77 7.22 -7.27
CA THR A 45 -14.27 7.93 -8.45
C THR A 45 -12.82 7.58 -8.78
N SER A 46 -12.10 6.96 -7.86
CA SER A 46 -10.70 6.59 -8.02
C SER A 46 -10.53 5.21 -8.66
N ARG A 47 -9.31 4.89 -9.03
CA ARG A 47 -8.92 3.54 -9.46
C ARG A 47 -8.28 2.74 -8.33
N ALA A 48 -8.33 3.25 -7.12
CA ALA A 48 -7.73 2.60 -5.97
C ALA A 48 -8.35 1.22 -5.74
N ARG A 49 -7.49 0.25 -5.50
CA ARG A 49 -7.84 -1.14 -5.18
C ARG A 49 -7.73 -1.43 -3.70
N GLY A 50 -7.24 -0.48 -2.92
CA GLY A 50 -7.11 -0.58 -1.49
C GLY A 50 -7.03 0.79 -0.83
N VAL A 51 -7.31 0.83 0.47
CA VAL A 51 -7.32 2.05 1.26
C VAL A 51 -6.43 1.86 2.48
N LEU A 52 -5.48 2.78 2.69
CA LEU A 52 -4.69 2.88 3.92
C LEU A 52 -5.23 4.03 4.75
N ILE A 53 -5.66 3.75 5.95
CA ILE A 53 -6.14 4.75 6.89
C ILE A 53 -5.10 4.93 7.99
N ASN A 54 -4.31 5.98 7.91
CA ASN A 54 -3.24 6.27 8.88
C ASN A 54 -3.81 7.08 10.05
N VAL A 55 -3.81 6.46 11.22
CA VAL A 55 -4.29 7.03 12.49
C VAL A 55 -3.17 7.40 13.46
N SER A 56 -1.93 7.43 13.01
CA SER A 56 -0.77 7.70 13.85
C SER A 56 -0.77 9.09 14.50
N ALA A 57 -1.46 10.05 13.91
CA ALA A 57 -1.63 11.39 14.46
C ALA A 57 -2.76 11.49 15.51
N VAL A 58 -3.52 10.42 15.70
CA VAL A 58 -4.65 10.39 16.64
C VAL A 58 -4.19 9.81 17.98
N PRO A 59 -3.97 10.65 19.01
CA PRO A 59 -3.47 10.18 20.29
C PRO A 59 -4.53 9.51 21.16
N ILE A 60 -5.77 9.93 21.02
CA ILE A 60 -6.91 9.45 21.78
C ILE A 60 -8.10 9.32 20.83
N LEU A 61 -8.81 8.24 20.94
CA LEU A 61 -10.01 7.97 20.17
C LEU A 61 -11.09 7.40 21.11
N SER A 62 -12.29 7.97 21.06
CA SER A 62 -13.42 7.44 21.80
C SER A 62 -13.87 6.09 21.23
N ALA A 63 -14.54 5.26 22.03
CA ALA A 63 -15.12 4.01 21.56
C ALA A 63 -16.05 4.22 20.36
N TYR A 64 -16.84 5.29 20.41
CA TYR A 64 -17.74 5.65 19.31
C TYR A 64 -16.96 6.10 18.07
N GLY A 65 -15.94 6.95 18.24
CA GLY A 65 -15.07 7.36 17.13
C GLY A 65 -14.39 6.17 16.46
N PHE A 66 -13.96 5.19 17.26
CA PHE A 66 -13.39 3.98 16.73
C PHE A 66 -14.43 3.14 15.96
N SER A 67 -15.67 3.08 16.43
CA SER A 67 -16.76 2.41 15.71
C SER A 67 -16.97 3.01 14.33
N ILE A 68 -16.87 4.34 14.18
CA ILE A 68 -16.96 5.01 12.89
C ILE A 68 -15.82 4.58 11.95
N LEU A 69 -14.59 4.45 12.47
CA LEU A 69 -13.47 3.93 11.67
C LEU A 69 -13.69 2.49 11.24
N LEU A 70 -14.19 1.63 12.12
CA LEU A 70 -14.51 0.25 11.77
C LEU A 70 -15.62 0.17 10.71
N GLU A 71 -16.66 0.97 10.84
CA GLU A 71 -17.70 1.08 9.82
C GLU A 71 -17.12 1.53 8.47
N THR A 72 -16.16 2.46 8.50
CA THR A 72 -15.46 2.91 7.29
C THR A 72 -14.71 1.77 6.63
N VAL A 73 -13.92 1.01 7.39
CA VAL A 73 -13.18 -0.15 6.89
C VAL A 73 -14.14 -1.20 6.29
N ARG A 74 -15.23 -1.49 6.97
CA ARG A 74 -16.24 -2.43 6.48
C ARG A 74 -16.93 -1.95 5.21
N ALA A 75 -17.28 -0.66 5.16
CA ALA A 75 -17.91 -0.07 3.97
C ALA A 75 -16.98 -0.11 2.74
N VAL A 76 -15.68 0.22 2.95
CA VAL A 76 -14.64 0.10 1.91
C VAL A 76 -14.54 -1.36 1.42
N GLY A 77 -14.55 -2.32 2.35
CA GLY A 77 -14.56 -3.74 2.02
C GLY A 77 -15.77 -4.17 1.18
N MET A 78 -16.95 -3.62 1.47
CA MET A 78 -18.17 -3.85 0.67
C MET A 78 -18.07 -3.28 -0.74
N MET A 79 -17.25 -2.26 -0.96
CA MET A 79 -16.95 -1.72 -2.29
C MET A 79 -15.90 -2.53 -3.06
N GLY A 80 -15.40 -3.62 -2.46
CA GLY A 80 -14.44 -4.52 -3.10
C GLY A 80 -12.98 -4.13 -2.89
N ALA A 81 -12.69 -3.16 -2.02
CA ALA A 81 -11.33 -2.74 -1.70
C ALA A 81 -10.95 -3.15 -0.28
N PRO A 82 -9.79 -3.79 -0.04
CA PRO A 82 -9.29 -3.99 1.31
C PRO A 82 -8.92 -2.65 1.93
N ALA A 83 -9.18 -2.50 3.24
CA ALA A 83 -8.75 -1.35 4.02
C ALA A 83 -7.85 -1.79 5.15
N VAL A 84 -6.77 -1.04 5.38
CA VAL A 84 -5.79 -1.30 6.44
C VAL A 84 -5.71 -0.08 7.36
N LEU A 85 -5.85 -0.30 8.66
CA LEU A 85 -5.56 0.72 9.67
C LEU A 85 -4.08 0.72 9.99
N VAL A 86 -3.43 1.88 9.87
CA VAL A 86 -1.99 2.03 10.04
C VAL A 86 -1.68 2.93 11.22
N GLY A 87 -0.72 2.50 12.04
CA GLY A 87 -0.15 3.34 13.08
C GLY A 87 -1.04 3.51 14.31
N ILE A 88 -1.78 2.47 14.70
CA ILE A 88 -2.54 2.51 15.97
C ILE A 88 -1.57 2.69 17.13
N ARG A 89 -1.76 3.76 17.89
CA ARG A 89 -0.89 4.07 19.02
C ARG A 89 -1.13 3.13 20.20
N PRO A 90 -0.10 2.84 21.02
CA PRO A 90 -0.23 1.91 22.15
C PRO A 90 -1.38 2.25 23.11
N GLY A 91 -1.61 3.53 23.40
CA GLY A 91 -2.72 3.96 24.25
C GLY A 91 -4.09 3.69 23.63
N VAL A 92 -4.21 3.85 22.33
CA VAL A 92 -5.45 3.49 21.59
C VAL A 92 -5.63 1.98 21.59
N ALA A 93 -4.57 1.21 21.33
CA ALA A 93 -4.63 -0.25 21.33
C ALA A 93 -5.04 -0.81 22.71
N ALA A 94 -4.50 -0.27 23.80
CA ALA A 94 -4.87 -0.65 25.15
C ALA A 94 -6.37 -0.38 25.43
N ALA A 95 -6.86 0.80 25.05
CA ALA A 95 -8.26 1.15 25.21
C ALA A 95 -9.20 0.23 24.41
N LEU A 96 -8.80 -0.18 23.21
CA LEU A 96 -9.59 -1.11 22.41
C LEU A 96 -9.73 -2.48 23.05
N VAL A 97 -8.66 -2.97 23.67
CA VAL A 97 -8.67 -4.25 24.40
C VAL A 97 -9.54 -4.13 25.66
N GLU A 98 -9.43 -3.02 26.41
CA GLU A 98 -10.25 -2.80 27.61
C GLU A 98 -11.74 -2.67 27.30
N LEU A 99 -12.08 -2.13 26.16
CA LEU A 99 -13.46 -1.95 25.70
C LEU A 99 -14.04 -3.18 24.99
N ASP A 100 -13.25 -4.26 24.90
CA ASP A 100 -13.64 -5.50 24.21
C ASP A 100 -14.18 -5.29 22.79
N ILE A 101 -13.52 -4.40 22.04
CA ILE A 101 -13.93 -4.07 20.68
C ILE A 101 -13.48 -5.18 19.74
N ASP A 102 -14.43 -5.74 19.01
CA ASP A 102 -14.16 -6.80 18.03
C ASP A 102 -13.43 -6.25 16.79
N LEU A 103 -12.18 -6.62 16.65
CA LEU A 103 -11.32 -6.31 15.51
C LEU A 103 -11.25 -7.44 14.48
N SER A 104 -12.08 -8.46 14.60
CA SER A 104 -12.08 -9.59 13.68
C SER A 104 -12.29 -9.14 12.24
N GLY A 105 -11.39 -9.57 11.37
CA GLY A 105 -11.45 -9.22 9.95
C GLY A 105 -10.94 -7.81 9.62
N ILE A 106 -10.41 -7.08 10.59
CA ILE A 106 -9.80 -5.77 10.36
C ILE A 106 -8.29 -5.95 10.14
N LEU A 107 -7.78 -5.48 9.02
CA LEU A 107 -6.36 -5.46 8.75
C LEU A 107 -5.71 -4.27 9.45
N THR A 108 -4.62 -4.53 10.14
CA THR A 108 -3.83 -3.50 10.81
C THR A 108 -2.35 -3.64 10.46
N ALA A 109 -1.65 -2.53 10.38
CA ALA A 109 -0.22 -2.49 10.15
C ALA A 109 0.44 -1.43 11.04
N VAL A 110 1.71 -1.63 11.35
CA VAL A 110 2.48 -0.66 12.13
C VAL A 110 2.98 0.46 11.24
N THR A 111 3.44 0.13 10.06
CA THR A 111 3.98 1.07 9.08
C THR A 111 3.15 1.10 7.81
N THR A 112 3.33 2.14 7.03
CA THR A 112 2.69 2.26 5.70
C THR A 112 3.20 1.20 4.74
N GLU A 113 4.46 0.85 4.82
CA GLU A 113 5.11 -0.19 4.01
C GLU A 113 4.47 -1.56 4.26
N ASP A 114 4.32 -1.95 5.53
CA ASP A 114 3.63 -3.19 5.90
C ASP A 114 2.19 -3.21 5.38
N ALA A 115 1.52 -2.06 5.42
CA ALA A 115 0.15 -1.93 4.92
C ALA A 115 0.05 -2.12 3.41
N PHE A 116 1.02 -1.61 2.64
CA PHE A 116 1.07 -1.84 1.20
C PHE A 116 1.22 -3.32 0.85
N GLU A 117 2.03 -4.06 1.60
CA GLU A 117 2.17 -5.50 1.40
C GLU A 117 0.87 -6.26 1.66
N LEU A 118 0.08 -5.83 2.65
CA LEU A 118 -1.22 -6.44 2.95
C LEU A 118 -2.27 -6.18 1.86
N ILE A 119 -2.16 -5.08 1.13
CA ILE A 119 -3.09 -4.72 0.05
C ILE A 119 -2.65 -5.29 -1.28
N ARG A 120 -1.35 -5.51 -1.48
CA ARG A 120 -0.81 -6.04 -2.73
C ARG A 120 -1.43 -7.40 -3.03
N PRO A 121 -2.00 -7.59 -4.23
CA PRO A 121 -2.47 -8.92 -4.62
C PRO A 121 -1.29 -9.89 -4.66
N ALA A 122 -1.54 -11.13 -4.23
CA ALA A 122 -0.52 -12.17 -4.15
C ALA A 122 0.18 -12.50 -5.48
N ASP A 123 -0.37 -12.04 -6.60
CA ASP A 123 0.15 -12.24 -7.95
C ASP A 123 0.87 -11.01 -8.53
N ALA A 124 1.08 -9.95 -7.75
CA ALA A 124 1.87 -8.82 -8.22
C ALA A 124 3.35 -9.21 -8.26
N PRO A 125 4.03 -9.18 -9.42
CA PRO A 125 5.46 -9.42 -9.48
C PRO A 125 6.16 -8.37 -8.63
N ASP A 126 7.10 -8.82 -7.83
CA ASP A 126 7.97 -7.93 -7.08
C ASP A 126 8.68 -7.01 -8.08
N GLU A 127 8.49 -5.71 -7.95
CA GLU A 127 9.12 -4.72 -8.83
C GLU A 127 10.65 -4.70 -8.72
N ASP A 128 11.20 -5.49 -7.79
CA ASP A 128 12.63 -5.62 -7.57
C ASP A 128 13.34 -6.59 -8.52
N ASP A 129 12.56 -7.39 -9.30
CA ASP A 129 13.16 -8.38 -10.21
C ASP A 129 13.47 -7.81 -11.59
N THR A 130 13.11 -6.57 -11.89
CA THR A 130 13.34 -5.97 -13.20
C THR A 130 14.70 -5.28 -13.35
N LEU A 131 15.46 -5.13 -12.27
CA LEU A 131 16.77 -4.49 -12.31
C LEU A 131 17.94 -5.48 -12.49
N ASN A 132 17.70 -6.78 -12.46
CA ASN A 132 18.76 -7.77 -12.52
C ASN A 132 18.80 -8.60 -13.80
N GLN A 133 18.07 -8.21 -14.87
CA GLN A 133 18.09 -8.92 -16.14
C GLN A 133 18.82 -8.19 -17.28
N SER A 134 19.56 -7.12 -16.99
CA SER A 134 20.25 -6.37 -18.03
C SER A 134 21.77 -6.56 -18.06
N GLU A 135 22.32 -7.55 -17.36
CA GLU A 135 23.76 -7.77 -17.38
C GLU A 135 24.17 -9.22 -17.65
N THR A 136 23.58 -9.87 -18.63
CA THR A 136 24.19 -11.05 -19.22
C THR A 136 23.90 -11.12 -20.69
N ASP A 137 24.43 -10.17 -21.44
CA ASP A 137 24.64 -10.37 -22.86
C ASP A 137 25.96 -9.73 -23.26
N ASP A 138 27.02 -10.23 -22.68
CA ASP A 138 28.32 -10.22 -23.35
C ASP A 138 28.48 -11.58 -23.97
N THR A 139 27.97 -11.66 -25.15
CA THR A 139 28.33 -12.69 -26.09
C THR A 139 29.81 -12.51 -26.39
N ASP A 140 30.59 -13.30 -25.72
CA ASP A 140 31.86 -13.68 -26.24
C ASP A 140 31.64 -14.33 -27.58
N SER A 141 31.80 -13.58 -28.63
CA SER A 141 32.07 -14.12 -29.97
C SER A 141 33.48 -14.64 -29.92
N GLY A 142 33.62 -15.81 -29.41
CA GLY A 142 34.84 -16.56 -29.57
C GLY A 142 35.12 -16.67 -31.08
N ASP A 143 36.01 -15.87 -31.51
CA ASP A 143 36.64 -15.98 -32.77
C ASP A 143 37.35 -17.35 -32.81
N THR A 144 36.73 -18.27 -33.45
CA THR A 144 37.38 -19.48 -33.86
C THR A 144 37.96 -19.23 -35.23
N ASP A 145 39.15 -18.83 -35.22
CA ASP A 145 39.97 -18.87 -36.41
C ASP A 145 40.37 -20.31 -36.69
N PRO A 146 39.88 -20.89 -37.74
CA PRO A 146 40.41 -22.13 -38.29
C PRO A 146 41.52 -21.81 -39.29
N ALA A 147 42.60 -21.43 -38.77
CA ALA A 147 43.79 -21.44 -39.60
C ALA A 147 44.25 -22.88 -39.79
N ASN A 148 43.64 -23.53 -40.69
CA ASN A 148 44.21 -24.72 -41.28
C ASN A 148 44.64 -24.42 -42.69
N THR A 149 45.82 -24.07 -42.82
CA THR A 149 46.51 -24.20 -44.08
C THR A 149 47.21 -25.54 -44.11
N GLY A 150 46.52 -26.52 -44.54
CA GLY A 150 47.17 -27.75 -44.95
C GLY A 150 47.99 -27.49 -46.19
N GLU A 151 49.19 -27.23 -45.98
CA GLU A 151 50.17 -27.19 -47.01
C GLU A 151 50.56 -28.63 -47.26
N ASN A 152 50.06 -29.16 -48.31
CA ASN A 152 50.62 -30.33 -48.91
C ASN A 152 51.34 -29.89 -50.14
N ASP A 153 52.55 -29.66 -49.91
CA ASP A 153 53.45 -29.70 -51.01
C ASP A 153 53.91 -31.16 -51.23
N ASP A 154 53.44 -31.69 -52.22
CA ASP A 154 53.96 -32.92 -52.73
C ASP A 154 54.68 -32.62 -53.99
N GLY A 155 55.95 -32.49 -53.86
CA GLY A 155 56.81 -32.42 -55.01
C GLY A 155 57.33 -33.79 -55.36
N PRO A 156 57.05 -34.26 -56.42
CA PRO A 156 57.73 -35.49 -56.90
C PRO A 156 58.59 -35.28 -58.08
N LEU A 157 59.20 -36.22 -58.24
CA LEU A 157 59.64 -36.55 -59.50
C LEU A 157 58.83 -37.47 -60.22
#